data_0d166d2a9aba0191b5e147d9291fb55c
#
_entry.id   0d166d2a9aba0191b5e147d9291fb55c
#
_cell.length_a   1.000
_cell.length_b   1.000
_cell.length_c   1.000
_cell.angle_alpha   90.00
_cell.angle_beta   90.00
_cell.angle_gamma   90.00
#
_symmetry.space_group_name_H-M   'P 1'
#
loop_
_entity.id
_entity.type
_entity.pdbx_description
1 polymer ?
#
loop_
_entity_poly.entity_id
_entity_poly.type
_entity_poly.pdbx_seq_one_letter_code
_entity_poly.pdbx_strand_id
1 'polypeptide(L)'
;CLNGKRIVFKGTNRHDFCAERGRAVTAEHIRRDLLTMKRNNINAVRTCHYPDHDAVYALCDELGLYVIAETNLESHGVWERIQSGEKPLSFAVPGDREDWKDQMLDRIESTYQRDKNHPSILIWSCGNESLGGSVPYAMSQRFRELDSTRLVHYEGTAHDRRYNDTTDMESQMYTPVWKIRQYLEEHRDKPFILCEYTHAMGNSNGAMHKYTEYAYEEPLYQGGFIWDFIDQSIRVKDRYGKDAYFYGGDFGERPADWDFSCNGIVFGDGSESPKMQEVKYNYQSVFADVSRDSVTIRNHSLFTSTAAWRCVATLSRDGREIARREIKTDVAPGETATLPLPFPE
;
A
#
# COMPACT_ATOMS: atom_id res chain seq x y z
N CYS A 1 8.17 -6.74 12.92
CA CYS A 1 8.78 -8.00 12.42
C CYS A 1 7.70 -9.05 12.23
N LEU A 2 7.86 -9.90 11.21
CA LEU A 2 7.02 -11.07 10.96
C LEU A 2 7.89 -12.32 11.15
N ASN A 3 7.50 -13.20 12.08
CA ASN A 3 8.28 -14.40 12.42
C ASN A 3 9.79 -14.12 12.64
N GLY A 4 10.08 -13.04 13.36
CA GLY A 4 11.46 -12.62 13.66
C GLY A 4 12.20 -11.91 12.52
N LYS A 5 11.61 -11.76 11.34
CA LYS A 5 12.20 -11.04 10.21
C LYS A 5 11.57 -9.65 10.05
N ARG A 6 12.41 -8.66 9.73
CA ARG A 6 11.95 -7.32 9.41
C ARG A 6 11.17 -7.33 8.09
N ILE A 7 9.97 -6.78 8.09
CA ILE A 7 9.14 -6.64 6.89
C ILE A 7 9.35 -5.27 6.25
N VAL A 8 9.34 -5.21 4.92
CA VAL A 8 9.18 -3.98 4.14
C VAL A 8 7.89 -4.08 3.36
N PHE A 9 6.97 -3.15 3.59
CA PHE A 9 5.72 -3.08 2.86
C PHE A 9 5.95 -2.50 1.47
N LYS A 10 5.61 -3.27 0.48
CA LYS A 10 5.53 -2.94 -0.95
C LYS A 10 4.06 -2.91 -1.29
N GLY A 11 3.35 -1.94 -0.71
CA GLY A 11 1.90 -1.94 -0.63
C GLY A 11 1.22 -1.08 -1.69
N THR A 12 -0.08 -1.27 -1.77
CA THR A 12 -1.01 -0.36 -2.45
C THR A 12 -2.29 -0.21 -1.64
N ASN A 13 -2.90 0.96 -1.70
CA ASN A 13 -4.25 1.19 -1.22
C ASN A 13 -5.24 0.61 -2.24
N ARG A 14 -6.34 0.02 -1.77
CA ARG A 14 -7.35 -0.56 -2.63
C ARG A 14 -8.75 -0.18 -2.15
N HIS A 15 -9.50 0.47 -3.03
CA HIS A 15 -10.94 0.58 -2.89
C HIS A 15 -11.65 -0.66 -3.45
N ASP A 16 -12.76 -1.07 -2.84
CA ASP A 16 -13.72 -1.98 -3.47
C ASP A 16 -14.41 -1.25 -4.62
N PHE A 17 -13.87 -1.42 -5.85
CA PHE A 17 -14.37 -0.76 -7.03
C PHE A 17 -14.13 -1.56 -8.31
N CYS A 18 -15.09 -1.50 -9.25
CA CYS A 18 -14.92 -1.96 -10.63
C CYS A 18 -15.78 -1.10 -11.57
N ALA A 19 -15.31 -0.88 -12.78
CA ALA A 19 -15.97 0.03 -13.73
C ALA A 19 -17.38 -0.38 -14.13
N GLU A 20 -17.70 -1.67 -14.09
CA GLU A 20 -19.00 -2.21 -14.49
C GLU A 20 -20.09 -2.04 -13.43
N ARG A 21 -19.72 -1.99 -12.15
CA ARG A 21 -20.67 -2.10 -11.03
C ARG A 21 -20.40 -1.11 -9.91
N GLY A 22 -19.43 -0.21 -10.09
CA GLY A 22 -18.97 0.69 -9.03
C GLY A 22 -18.47 -0.11 -7.82
N ARG A 23 -19.01 0.16 -6.65
CA ARG A 23 -18.60 -0.47 -5.38
C ARG A 23 -19.16 -1.88 -5.16
N ALA A 24 -20.04 -2.37 -6.02
CA ALA A 24 -20.61 -3.71 -5.91
C ALA A 24 -19.70 -4.76 -6.57
N VAL A 25 -18.48 -4.91 -6.04
CA VAL A 25 -17.47 -5.86 -6.52
C VAL A 25 -17.88 -7.31 -6.25
N THR A 26 -17.29 -8.24 -7.01
CA THR A 26 -17.45 -9.68 -6.82
C THR A 26 -16.12 -10.34 -6.47
N ALA A 27 -16.14 -11.54 -5.92
CA ALA A 27 -14.94 -12.32 -5.65
C ALA A 27 -14.04 -12.50 -6.89
N GLU A 28 -14.61 -12.53 -8.10
CA GLU A 28 -13.85 -12.63 -9.35
C GLU A 28 -13.06 -11.34 -9.64
N HIS A 29 -13.71 -10.16 -9.47
CA HIS A 29 -13.02 -8.86 -9.58
C HIS A 29 -11.87 -8.77 -8.58
N ILE A 30 -12.13 -9.12 -7.32
CA ILE A 30 -11.15 -9.09 -6.25
C ILE A 30 -9.97 -10.03 -6.55
N ARG A 31 -10.25 -11.27 -6.99
CA ARG A 31 -9.20 -12.24 -7.36
C ARG A 31 -8.32 -11.71 -8.49
N ARG A 32 -8.91 -11.09 -9.51
CA ARG A 32 -8.16 -10.46 -10.61
C ARG A 32 -7.22 -9.38 -10.08
N ASP A 33 -7.72 -8.49 -9.23
CA ASP A 33 -6.95 -7.39 -8.64
C ASP A 33 -5.76 -7.92 -7.83
N LEU A 34 -6.01 -8.85 -6.91
CA LEU A 34 -4.97 -9.40 -6.03
C LEU A 34 -3.92 -10.23 -6.80
N LEU A 35 -4.33 -10.94 -7.87
CA LEU A 35 -3.39 -11.62 -8.76
C LEU A 35 -2.53 -10.63 -9.55
N THR A 36 -3.11 -9.51 -9.99
CA THR A 36 -2.35 -8.42 -10.65
C THR A 36 -1.32 -7.84 -9.68
N MET A 37 -1.70 -7.60 -8.43
CA MET A 37 -0.76 -7.17 -7.38
C MET A 37 0.41 -8.16 -7.22
N LYS A 38 0.11 -9.45 -7.06
CA LYS A 38 1.14 -10.50 -6.92
C LYS A 38 2.10 -10.58 -8.11
N ARG A 39 1.59 -10.47 -9.34
CA ARG A 39 2.39 -10.50 -10.58
C ARG A 39 3.32 -9.30 -10.72
N ASN A 40 3.02 -8.22 -9.98
CA ASN A 40 3.76 -6.97 -10.01
C ASN A 40 4.52 -6.68 -8.70
N ASN A 41 4.86 -7.73 -7.94
CA ASN A 41 5.68 -7.66 -6.72
C ASN A 41 5.07 -6.89 -5.55
N ILE A 42 3.80 -6.52 -5.62
CA ILE A 42 3.07 -5.93 -4.49
C ILE A 42 2.86 -7.04 -3.44
N ASN A 43 3.22 -6.76 -2.18
CA ASN A 43 3.13 -7.73 -1.09
C ASN A 43 2.10 -7.36 -0.02
N ALA A 44 1.52 -6.17 -0.09
CA ALA A 44 0.61 -5.68 0.94
C ALA A 44 -0.53 -4.83 0.36
N VAL A 45 -1.68 -4.86 1.04
CA VAL A 45 -2.87 -4.08 0.72
C VAL A 45 -3.32 -3.31 1.97
N ARG A 46 -3.66 -2.04 1.83
CA ARG A 46 -4.46 -1.31 2.81
C ARG A 46 -5.88 -1.19 2.28
N THR A 47 -6.85 -1.63 3.07
CA THR A 47 -8.27 -1.53 2.73
C THR A 47 -8.74 -0.10 3.01
N CYS A 48 -8.77 0.73 1.98
CA CYS A 48 -9.03 2.16 2.14
C CYS A 48 -10.49 2.50 1.79
N HIS A 49 -11.23 3.22 2.60
CA HIS A 49 -11.02 3.56 4.00
C HIS A 49 -12.16 2.96 4.82
N TYR A 50 -12.31 1.66 4.73
CA TYR A 50 -13.40 0.86 5.33
C TYR A 50 -13.03 -0.63 5.26
N PRO A 51 -13.73 -1.50 6.01
CA PRO A 51 -13.61 -2.94 5.82
C PRO A 51 -14.08 -3.35 4.42
N ASP A 52 -13.18 -3.90 3.60
CA ASP A 52 -13.46 -4.39 2.26
C ASP A 52 -14.40 -5.62 2.29
N HIS A 53 -14.85 -6.06 1.13
CA HIS A 53 -15.57 -7.31 0.94
C HIS A 53 -14.77 -8.49 1.54
N ASP A 54 -15.43 -9.41 2.22
CA ASP A 54 -14.83 -10.54 2.94
C ASP A 54 -13.89 -11.41 2.08
N ALA A 55 -14.19 -11.55 0.80
CA ALA A 55 -13.33 -12.26 -0.15
C ALA A 55 -11.91 -11.65 -0.28
N VAL A 56 -11.72 -10.37 0.03
CA VAL A 56 -10.38 -9.74 0.01
C VAL A 56 -9.46 -10.43 1.00
N TYR A 57 -9.91 -10.60 2.22
CA TYR A 57 -9.11 -11.19 3.30
C TYR A 57 -8.83 -12.67 3.04
N ALA A 58 -9.85 -13.43 2.65
CA ALA A 58 -9.70 -14.85 2.31
C ALA A 58 -8.72 -15.07 1.16
N LEU A 59 -8.77 -14.22 0.13
CA LEU A 59 -7.84 -14.29 -0.99
C LEU A 59 -6.43 -13.78 -0.63
N CYS A 60 -6.31 -12.79 0.26
CA CYS A 60 -5.02 -12.38 0.80
C CYS A 60 -4.36 -13.50 1.62
N ASP A 61 -5.15 -14.26 2.40
CA ASP A 61 -4.67 -15.46 3.09
C ASP A 61 -4.15 -16.51 2.10
N GLU A 62 -4.92 -16.81 1.03
CA GLU A 62 -4.56 -17.77 -0.02
C GLU A 62 -3.30 -17.34 -0.79
N LEU A 63 -3.24 -16.07 -1.19
CA LEU A 63 -2.18 -15.57 -2.08
C LEU A 63 -0.94 -15.07 -1.34
N GLY A 64 -0.99 -14.96 -0.01
CA GLY A 64 0.11 -14.46 0.81
C GLY A 64 0.36 -12.96 0.59
N LEU A 65 -0.69 -12.15 0.66
CA LEU A 65 -0.63 -10.69 0.73
C LEU A 65 -0.84 -10.24 2.17
N TYR A 66 -0.05 -9.29 2.64
CA TYR A 66 -0.24 -8.69 3.96
C TYR A 66 -1.34 -7.63 3.91
N VAL A 67 -2.08 -7.46 5.01
CA VAL A 67 -3.21 -6.53 5.06
C VAL A 67 -3.07 -5.57 6.23
N ILE A 68 -3.28 -4.28 5.94
CA ILE A 68 -3.74 -3.29 6.93
C ILE A 68 -5.25 -3.20 6.78
N ALA A 69 -5.98 -3.72 7.77
CA ALA A 69 -7.43 -3.73 7.76
C ALA A 69 -7.96 -2.45 8.42
N GLU A 70 -8.66 -1.62 7.65
CA GLU A 70 -9.08 -0.30 8.11
C GLU A 70 -10.55 -0.25 8.48
N THR A 71 -10.82 0.37 9.62
CA THR A 71 -12.16 0.65 10.12
C THR A 71 -12.77 1.81 9.33
N ASN A 72 -14.08 1.78 9.13
CA ASN A 72 -14.79 2.86 8.45
C ASN A 72 -14.84 4.13 9.31
N LEU A 73 -13.82 4.95 9.17
CA LEU A 73 -13.74 6.30 9.72
C LEU A 73 -12.99 7.19 8.73
N GLU A 74 -13.69 8.18 8.21
CA GLU A 74 -13.13 9.28 7.45
C GLU A 74 -14.01 10.53 7.59
N SER A 75 -13.40 11.64 7.93
CA SER A 75 -14.06 12.96 8.04
C SER A 75 -13.29 14.04 7.31
N HIS A 76 -12.80 13.73 6.11
CA HIS A 76 -11.88 14.55 5.30
C HIS A 76 -12.32 16.01 5.15
N GLY A 77 -13.59 16.27 4.82
CA GLY A 77 -14.08 17.63 4.67
C GLY A 77 -14.02 18.47 5.97
N VAL A 78 -14.08 17.83 7.15
CA VAL A 78 -13.84 18.47 8.45
C VAL A 78 -12.35 18.68 8.66
N TRP A 79 -11.55 17.68 8.34
CA TRP A 79 -10.09 17.70 8.44
C TRP A 79 -9.49 18.84 7.59
N GLU A 80 -9.91 19.00 6.32
CA GLU A 80 -9.47 20.10 5.45
C GLU A 80 -9.73 21.49 6.04
N ARG A 81 -10.91 21.70 6.62
CA ARG A 81 -11.29 22.99 7.22
C ARG A 81 -10.46 23.32 8.45
N ILE A 82 -9.96 22.31 9.15
CA ILE A 82 -9.07 22.49 10.29
C ILE A 82 -7.63 22.73 9.79
N GLN A 83 -7.15 21.96 8.82
CA GLN A 83 -5.81 22.13 8.25
C GLN A 83 -5.63 23.48 7.55
N SER A 84 -6.68 24.00 6.90
CA SER A 84 -6.68 25.34 6.31
C SER A 84 -6.77 26.47 7.33
N GLY A 85 -6.99 26.17 8.62
CA GLY A 85 -7.18 27.15 9.68
C GLY A 85 -8.58 27.78 9.71
N GLU A 86 -9.53 27.31 8.89
CA GLU A 86 -10.91 27.82 8.90
C GLU A 86 -11.65 27.45 10.20
N LYS A 87 -11.33 26.26 10.74
CA LYS A 87 -11.94 25.75 11.98
C LYS A 87 -10.86 25.39 13.01
N PRO A 88 -11.16 25.52 14.30
CA PRO A 88 -10.25 25.08 15.35
C PRO A 88 -10.22 23.54 15.45
N LEU A 89 -9.17 22.99 16.07
CA LEU A 89 -9.02 21.54 16.31
C LEU A 89 -10.23 20.92 17.04
N SER A 90 -10.87 21.68 17.93
CA SER A 90 -12.10 21.24 18.64
C SER A 90 -13.29 20.96 17.73
N PHE A 91 -13.19 21.32 16.44
CA PHE A 91 -14.21 21.00 15.43
C PHE A 91 -14.01 19.58 14.83
N ALA A 92 -12.92 18.91 15.16
CA ALA A 92 -12.61 17.56 14.65
C ALA A 92 -13.73 16.55 14.96
N VAL A 93 -13.96 15.65 14.02
CA VAL A 93 -14.89 14.52 14.14
C VAL A 93 -14.13 13.24 13.81
N PRO A 94 -14.12 12.24 14.71
CA PRO A 94 -14.72 12.25 16.05
C PRO A 94 -13.95 13.10 17.07
N GLY A 95 -12.63 13.33 16.91
CA GLY A 95 -11.81 14.16 17.78
C GLY A 95 -11.97 13.84 19.27
N ASP A 96 -12.32 14.84 20.07
CA ASP A 96 -12.60 14.69 21.52
C ASP A 96 -14.11 14.61 21.82
N ARG A 97 -14.93 14.29 20.82
CA ARG A 97 -16.39 14.32 20.93
C ARG A 97 -16.94 13.00 21.47
N GLU A 98 -17.24 12.95 22.77
CA GLU A 98 -17.80 11.76 23.45
C GLU A 98 -19.13 11.28 22.84
N ASP A 99 -19.92 12.15 22.20
CA ASP A 99 -21.16 11.78 21.50
C ASP A 99 -20.93 10.87 20.28
N TRP A 100 -19.70 10.74 19.78
CA TRP A 100 -19.32 9.82 18.70
C TRP A 100 -18.69 8.51 19.18
N LYS A 101 -18.25 8.45 20.44
CA LYS A 101 -17.41 7.38 20.96
C LYS A 101 -18.04 5.99 20.82
N ASP A 102 -19.28 5.83 21.24
CA ASP A 102 -19.95 4.52 21.22
C ASP A 102 -20.07 3.98 19.78
N GLN A 103 -20.38 4.85 18.81
CA GLN A 103 -20.46 4.49 17.41
C GLN A 103 -19.09 4.09 16.84
N MET A 104 -18.03 4.77 17.25
CA MET A 104 -16.68 4.46 16.81
C MET A 104 -16.19 3.14 17.41
N LEU A 105 -16.48 2.88 18.68
CA LEU A 105 -16.16 1.60 19.32
C LEU A 105 -16.94 0.43 18.71
N ASP A 106 -18.21 0.64 18.35
CA ASP A 106 -19.01 -0.36 17.64
C ASP A 106 -18.38 -0.73 16.27
N ARG A 107 -17.86 0.26 15.52
CA ARG A 107 -17.14 0.01 14.27
C ARG A 107 -15.87 -0.81 14.46
N ILE A 108 -15.09 -0.54 15.52
CA ILE A 108 -13.91 -1.33 15.90
C ILE A 108 -14.31 -2.78 16.20
N GLU A 109 -15.34 -2.98 17.03
CA GLU A 109 -15.82 -4.30 17.39
C GLU A 109 -16.32 -5.07 16.16
N SER A 110 -17.12 -4.45 15.33
CA SER A 110 -17.66 -5.06 14.11
C SER A 110 -16.56 -5.47 13.15
N THR A 111 -15.56 -4.59 12.91
CA THR A 111 -14.40 -4.89 12.07
C THR A 111 -13.61 -6.07 12.63
N TYR A 112 -13.28 -6.03 13.91
CA TYR A 112 -12.53 -7.09 14.57
C TYR A 112 -13.27 -8.44 14.56
N GLN A 113 -14.54 -8.47 14.98
CA GLN A 113 -15.30 -9.72 15.08
C GLN A 113 -15.49 -10.41 13.74
N ARG A 114 -15.64 -9.62 12.67
CA ARG A 114 -15.77 -10.15 11.32
C ARG A 114 -14.44 -10.76 10.84
N ASP A 115 -13.31 -10.06 11.02
CA ASP A 115 -12.08 -10.33 10.28
C ASP A 115 -10.94 -10.93 11.13
N LYS A 116 -11.09 -11.08 12.44
CA LYS A 116 -10.03 -11.53 13.38
C LYS A 116 -9.33 -12.84 13.02
N ASN A 117 -9.99 -13.71 12.27
CA ASN A 117 -9.46 -15.04 11.93
C ASN A 117 -8.60 -15.05 10.65
N HIS A 118 -8.37 -13.88 10.00
CA HIS A 118 -7.55 -13.79 8.81
C HIS A 118 -6.07 -13.56 9.17
N PRO A 119 -5.17 -14.53 8.91
CA PRO A 119 -3.75 -14.40 9.23
C PRO A 119 -3.02 -13.39 8.35
N SER A 120 -3.58 -13.00 7.20
CA SER A 120 -3.05 -11.93 6.34
C SER A 120 -3.09 -10.56 7.00
N ILE A 121 -4.02 -10.31 7.91
CA ILE A 121 -4.12 -9.05 8.65
C ILE A 121 -2.97 -8.96 9.65
N LEU A 122 -2.06 -8.03 9.44
CA LEU A 122 -0.94 -7.74 10.33
C LEU A 122 -1.17 -6.52 11.22
N ILE A 123 -2.03 -5.61 10.77
CA ILE A 123 -2.24 -4.30 11.39
C ILE A 123 -3.73 -3.97 11.33
N TRP A 124 -4.29 -3.57 12.46
CA TRP A 124 -5.61 -2.94 12.55
C TRP A 124 -5.47 -1.43 12.40
N SER A 125 -6.27 -0.80 11.55
CA SER A 125 -6.26 0.65 11.37
C SER A 125 -7.56 1.28 11.89
N CYS A 126 -7.42 2.35 12.67
CA CYS A 126 -8.57 3.05 13.24
C CYS A 126 -9.36 3.86 12.20
N GLY A 127 -8.73 4.24 11.09
CA GLY A 127 -9.38 5.04 10.05
C GLY A 127 -8.41 5.94 9.29
N ASN A 128 -8.97 6.93 8.59
CA ASN A 128 -8.29 7.84 7.69
C ASN A 128 -8.71 9.30 7.95
N GLU A 129 -7.82 10.25 7.73
CA GLU A 129 -7.97 11.73 7.61
C GLU A 129 -9.06 12.33 8.49
N SER A 130 -9.03 11.99 9.80
CA SER A 130 -10.03 12.44 10.79
C SER A 130 -9.41 13.08 12.02
N LEU A 131 -8.11 13.41 11.97
CA LEU A 131 -7.32 13.98 13.06
C LEU A 131 -7.23 13.05 14.29
N GLY A 132 -6.44 13.46 15.30
CA GLY A 132 -6.36 12.79 16.59
C GLY A 132 -7.48 13.18 17.54
N GLY A 133 -7.33 12.78 18.81
CA GLY A 133 -8.26 13.07 19.88
C GLY A 133 -8.50 11.89 20.80
N SER A 134 -9.30 12.11 21.86
CA SER A 134 -9.63 11.07 22.85
C SER A 134 -10.43 9.91 22.26
N VAL A 135 -11.26 10.16 21.25
CA VAL A 135 -12.07 9.11 20.63
C VAL A 135 -11.22 8.20 19.73
N PRO A 136 -10.38 8.66 18.78
CA PRO A 136 -9.43 7.80 18.08
C PRO A 136 -8.49 7.04 19.03
N TYR A 137 -8.07 7.66 20.13
CA TYR A 137 -7.30 6.98 21.16
C TYR A 137 -8.09 5.82 21.79
N ALA A 138 -9.35 6.04 22.17
CA ALA A 138 -10.21 4.99 22.69
C ALA A 138 -10.43 3.85 21.70
N MET A 139 -10.58 4.15 20.41
CA MET A 139 -10.65 3.15 19.33
C MET A 139 -9.40 2.27 19.31
N SER A 140 -8.22 2.86 19.38
CA SER A 140 -6.96 2.11 19.39
C SER A 140 -6.80 1.24 20.63
N GLN A 141 -7.18 1.74 21.82
CA GLN A 141 -7.17 0.95 23.03
C GLN A 141 -8.13 -0.25 22.91
N ARG A 142 -9.32 -0.04 22.29
CA ARG A 142 -10.26 -1.12 22.08
C ARG A 142 -9.71 -2.23 21.18
N PHE A 143 -9.01 -1.90 20.10
CA PHE A 143 -8.30 -2.91 19.30
C PHE A 143 -7.30 -3.70 20.14
N ARG A 144 -6.48 -3.04 20.98
CA ARG A 144 -5.48 -3.71 21.84
C ARG A 144 -6.09 -4.59 22.91
N GLU A 145 -7.27 -4.24 23.43
CA GLU A 145 -8.04 -5.09 24.34
C GLU A 145 -8.55 -6.36 23.65
N LEU A 146 -9.00 -6.24 22.40
CA LEU A 146 -9.53 -7.34 21.61
C LEU A 146 -8.43 -8.23 21.02
N ASP A 147 -7.29 -7.66 20.67
CA ASP A 147 -6.16 -8.33 20.02
C ASP A 147 -4.81 -7.78 20.48
N SER A 148 -4.16 -8.52 21.36
CA SER A 148 -2.81 -8.17 21.82
C SER A 148 -1.68 -8.64 20.89
N THR A 149 -2.00 -9.25 19.73
CA THR A 149 -1.03 -9.89 18.84
C THR A 149 -0.72 -9.04 17.60
N ARG A 150 -1.63 -8.18 17.17
CA ARG A 150 -1.49 -7.31 15.99
C ARG A 150 -1.26 -5.87 16.40
N LEU A 151 -0.55 -5.15 15.53
CA LEU A 151 -0.29 -3.73 15.72
C LEU A 151 -1.52 -2.89 15.38
N VAL A 152 -1.59 -1.69 15.96
CA VAL A 152 -2.63 -0.70 15.68
C VAL A 152 -2.02 0.48 14.93
N HIS A 153 -2.68 0.88 13.87
CA HIS A 153 -2.31 2.00 12.99
C HIS A 153 -3.34 3.12 13.08
N TYR A 154 -2.86 4.35 13.06
CA TYR A 154 -3.65 5.54 12.80
C TYR A 154 -2.76 6.71 12.39
N GLU A 155 -2.97 7.28 11.20
CA GLU A 155 -2.14 8.38 10.68
C GLU A 155 -2.49 9.75 11.29
N GLY A 156 -3.73 9.94 11.74
CA GLY A 156 -4.20 11.23 12.29
C GLY A 156 -3.40 11.75 13.48
N THR A 157 -2.60 10.90 14.13
CA THR A 157 -1.65 11.33 15.18
C THR A 157 -0.55 12.24 14.64
N ALA A 158 -0.20 12.18 13.36
CA ALA A 158 0.77 13.10 12.75
C ALA A 158 0.34 14.56 12.83
N HIS A 159 -0.97 14.79 12.87
CA HIS A 159 -1.60 16.11 12.91
C HIS A 159 -2.09 16.54 14.29
N ASP A 160 -2.17 15.58 15.25
CA ASP A 160 -2.56 15.85 16.65
C ASP A 160 -1.80 14.91 17.59
N ARG A 161 -0.72 15.40 18.16
CA ARG A 161 0.23 14.63 18.98
C ARG A 161 -0.21 14.42 20.44
N ARG A 162 -1.38 14.91 20.85
CA ARG A 162 -1.83 14.80 22.26
C ARG A 162 -1.98 13.35 22.72
N TYR A 163 -2.32 12.46 21.79
CA TYR A 163 -2.47 11.03 22.03
C TYR A 163 -1.56 10.21 21.10
N ASN A 164 -0.25 10.39 21.23
CA ASN A 164 0.72 9.76 20.33
C ASN A 164 0.70 8.22 20.37
N ASP A 165 0.23 7.64 21.47
CA ASP A 165 0.10 6.18 21.65
C ASP A 165 -1.16 5.58 20.99
N THR A 166 -1.92 6.37 20.24
CA THR A 166 -3.00 5.85 19.40
C THR A 166 -2.47 4.88 18.35
N THR A 167 -1.25 5.08 17.87
CA THR A 167 -0.63 4.24 16.83
C THR A 167 0.70 3.64 17.30
N ASP A 168 1.00 2.41 16.85
CA ASP A 168 2.25 1.71 17.15
C ASP A 168 3.39 2.08 16.19
N MET A 169 3.12 2.92 15.19
CA MET A 169 4.06 3.38 14.19
C MET A 169 3.84 4.86 13.87
N GLU A 170 4.89 5.55 13.46
CA GLU A 170 4.71 6.83 12.77
C GLU A 170 4.15 6.55 11.39
N SER A 171 3.02 7.16 11.07
CA SER A 171 2.38 7.03 9.76
C SER A 171 2.08 8.40 9.19
N GLN A 172 2.50 8.61 7.95
CA GLN A 172 2.28 9.87 7.25
C GLN A 172 1.87 9.59 5.80
N MET A 173 1.38 10.64 5.13
CA MET A 173 1.00 10.61 3.72
C MET A 173 1.94 11.49 2.91
N TYR A 174 2.39 11.00 1.75
CA TYR A 174 3.13 11.78 0.72
C TYR A 174 4.40 12.47 1.22
N THR A 175 4.91 12.12 2.38
CA THR A 175 6.12 12.72 2.94
C THR A 175 7.33 12.35 2.09
N PRO A 176 8.09 13.33 1.56
CA PRO A 176 9.26 13.03 0.75
C PRO A 176 10.39 12.42 1.57
N VAL A 177 11.20 11.56 0.94
CA VAL A 177 12.26 10.77 1.60
C VAL A 177 13.19 11.60 2.48
N TRP A 178 13.56 12.82 2.03
CA TRP A 178 14.44 13.67 2.82
C TRP A 178 13.84 14.13 4.15
N LYS A 179 12.50 14.34 4.20
CA LYS A 179 11.80 14.63 5.45
C LYS A 179 11.67 13.40 6.35
N ILE A 180 11.49 12.20 5.76
CA ILE A 180 11.48 10.95 6.53
C ILE A 180 12.86 10.74 7.17
N ARG A 181 13.95 10.98 6.44
CA ARG A 181 15.32 10.93 6.96
C ARG A 181 15.48 11.88 8.16
N GLN A 182 15.11 13.14 7.98
CA GLN A 182 15.18 14.13 9.05
C GLN A 182 14.35 13.71 10.28
N TYR A 183 13.13 13.24 10.09
CA TYR A 183 12.27 12.77 11.17
C TYR A 183 12.92 11.59 11.94
N LEU A 184 13.45 10.61 11.23
CA LEU A 184 14.05 9.42 11.82
C LEU A 184 15.44 9.68 12.43
N GLU A 185 16.13 10.77 12.14
CA GLU A 185 17.33 11.20 12.87
C GLU A 185 16.99 11.60 14.31
N GLU A 186 15.82 12.19 14.53
CA GLU A 186 15.39 12.73 15.83
C GLU A 186 14.47 11.76 16.60
N HIS A 187 13.70 10.90 15.88
CA HIS A 187 12.66 10.04 16.45
C HIS A 187 12.92 8.57 16.12
N ARG A 188 13.37 7.80 17.12
CA ARG A 188 13.77 6.40 16.95
C ARG A 188 12.91 5.42 17.75
N ASP A 189 11.83 5.87 18.35
CA ASP A 189 10.94 5.12 19.24
C ASP A 189 9.92 4.25 18.51
N LYS A 190 9.52 4.65 17.28
CA LYS A 190 8.55 3.93 16.45
C LYS A 190 9.04 3.67 15.04
N PRO A 191 8.64 2.55 14.40
CA PRO A 191 8.84 2.38 12.96
C PRO A 191 8.01 3.41 12.19
N PHE A 192 8.48 3.78 11.00
CA PHE A 192 7.83 4.73 10.10
C PHE A 192 7.26 4.02 8.88
N ILE A 193 6.01 4.31 8.53
CA ILE A 193 5.39 3.88 7.26
C ILE A 193 4.76 5.07 6.53
N LEU A 194 4.62 4.95 5.21
CA LEU A 194 3.75 5.81 4.43
C LEU A 194 2.45 5.05 4.13
N CYS A 195 1.36 5.39 4.84
CA CYS A 195 0.07 4.77 4.53
C CYS A 195 -0.44 5.17 3.15
N GLU A 196 0.04 6.32 2.62
CA GLU A 196 -0.16 6.74 1.24
C GLU A 196 1.11 7.40 0.70
N TYR A 197 1.50 7.05 -0.53
CA TYR A 197 2.62 7.70 -1.22
C TYR A 197 2.53 7.53 -2.73
N THR A 198 3.42 8.24 -3.45
CA THR A 198 3.54 8.17 -4.90
C THR A 198 2.17 8.23 -5.61
N HIS A 199 1.36 9.25 -5.26
CA HIS A 199 0.02 9.47 -5.84
C HIS A 199 0.04 9.29 -7.36
N ALA A 200 -0.74 8.31 -7.86
CA ALA A 200 -0.60 7.81 -9.22
C ALA A 200 -1.54 8.49 -10.24
N MET A 201 -2.08 9.66 -9.92
CA MET A 201 -2.95 10.42 -10.83
C MET A 201 -2.16 10.94 -12.05
N GLY A 202 -2.70 10.73 -13.24
CA GLY A 202 -2.09 11.19 -14.48
C GLY A 202 -0.69 10.60 -14.73
N ASN A 203 0.22 11.42 -15.30
CA ASN A 203 1.61 11.04 -15.53
C ASN A 203 2.47 11.28 -14.27
N SER A 204 2.40 10.36 -13.33
CA SER A 204 3.03 10.46 -12.01
C SER A 204 3.59 9.11 -11.57
N ASN A 205 3.74 8.86 -10.25
CA ASN A 205 4.26 7.63 -9.65
C ASN A 205 5.74 7.34 -10.00
N GLY A 206 6.49 8.34 -10.43
CA GLY A 206 7.92 8.22 -10.70
C GLY A 206 8.79 8.39 -9.45
N ALA A 207 10.08 8.09 -9.61
CA ALA A 207 11.10 8.21 -8.56
C ALA A 207 10.81 7.33 -7.31
N MET A 208 10.06 6.25 -7.46
CA MET A 208 9.79 5.28 -6.39
C MET A 208 11.06 4.69 -5.79
N HIS A 209 12.12 4.54 -6.59
CA HIS A 209 13.40 4.01 -6.12
C HIS A 209 13.93 4.72 -4.87
N LYS A 210 13.71 6.05 -4.74
CA LYS A 210 14.17 6.81 -3.56
C LYS A 210 13.57 6.30 -2.25
N TYR A 211 12.32 5.86 -2.30
CA TYR A 211 11.60 5.31 -1.15
C TYR A 211 11.97 3.83 -0.92
N THR A 212 12.01 3.04 -1.99
CA THR A 212 12.26 1.60 -1.89
C THR A 212 13.72 1.30 -1.51
N GLU A 213 14.69 2.05 -2.01
CA GLU A 213 16.09 1.96 -1.60
C GLU A 213 16.25 2.36 -0.12
N TYR A 214 15.66 3.48 0.29
CA TYR A 214 15.72 3.94 1.67
C TYR A 214 15.12 2.93 2.65
N ALA A 215 14.11 2.17 2.26
CA ALA A 215 13.55 1.12 3.09
C ALA A 215 14.53 -0.03 3.38
N TYR A 216 15.56 -0.22 2.55
CA TYR A 216 16.63 -1.17 2.81
C TYR A 216 17.83 -0.56 3.54
N GLU A 217 17.99 0.77 3.51
CA GLU A 217 19.05 1.49 4.24
C GLU A 217 18.67 1.75 5.70
N GLU A 218 17.41 2.17 5.94
CA GLU A 218 16.92 2.59 7.27
C GLU A 218 16.04 1.51 7.91
N PRO A 219 16.48 0.88 9.00
CA PRO A 219 15.75 -0.21 9.66
C PRO A 219 14.37 0.18 10.19
N LEU A 220 14.15 1.44 10.56
CA LEU A 220 12.85 1.91 11.05
C LEU A 220 11.87 2.30 9.94
N TYR A 221 12.33 2.55 8.71
CA TYR A 221 11.43 2.85 7.61
C TYR A 221 10.91 1.56 6.97
N GLN A 222 9.63 1.26 7.13
CA GLN A 222 9.02 -0.02 6.76
C GLN A 222 8.36 -0.01 5.37
N GLY A 223 8.61 1.01 4.52
CA GLY A 223 8.00 1.13 3.20
C GLY A 223 6.66 1.86 3.22
N GLY A 224 5.77 1.55 2.28
CA GLY A 224 4.50 2.28 2.14
C GLY A 224 3.52 1.64 1.18
N PHE A 225 2.37 2.36 1.01
CA PHE A 225 1.23 1.93 0.20
C PHE A 225 0.93 2.99 -0.87
N ILE A 226 1.03 2.61 -2.13
CA ILE A 226 0.75 3.52 -3.26
C ILE A 226 -0.70 3.98 -3.21
N TRP A 227 -0.95 5.25 -3.45
CA TRP A 227 -2.28 5.77 -3.71
C TRP A 227 -2.49 5.91 -5.23
N ASP A 228 -3.34 5.11 -5.88
CA ASP A 228 -3.96 3.87 -5.37
C ASP A 228 -3.92 2.76 -6.43
N PHE A 229 -4.73 1.72 -6.29
CA PHE A 229 -4.64 0.53 -7.14
C PHE A 229 -5.35 0.71 -8.48
N ILE A 230 -6.63 1.13 -8.51
CA ILE A 230 -7.45 1.16 -9.72
C ILE A 230 -8.22 2.46 -9.88
N ASP A 231 -8.27 2.99 -11.09
CA ASP A 231 -9.10 4.15 -11.41
C ASP A 231 -10.58 3.88 -11.09
N GLN A 232 -11.21 4.77 -10.29
CA GLN A 232 -12.62 4.69 -9.94
C GLN A 232 -13.50 5.37 -10.99
N SER A 233 -13.48 4.85 -12.21
CA SER A 233 -14.28 5.31 -13.34
C SER A 233 -15.36 4.31 -13.71
N ILE A 234 -16.53 4.77 -14.10
CA ILE A 234 -17.69 3.94 -14.48
C ILE A 234 -17.70 3.72 -15.99
N ARG A 235 -17.79 2.46 -16.41
CA ARG A 235 -17.90 2.11 -17.82
C ARG A 235 -19.33 2.41 -18.33
N VAL A 236 -19.40 3.23 -19.37
CA VAL A 236 -20.65 3.63 -20.04
C VAL A 236 -20.52 3.48 -21.55
N LYS A 237 -21.61 3.55 -22.26
CA LYS A 237 -21.59 3.75 -23.71
C LYS A 237 -21.67 5.25 -24.01
N ASP A 238 -20.70 5.72 -24.79
CA ASP A 238 -20.69 7.10 -25.27
C ASP A 238 -21.81 7.33 -26.30
N ARG A 239 -21.92 8.56 -26.79
CA ARG A 239 -22.91 8.95 -27.82
C ARG A 239 -22.77 8.20 -29.17
N TYR A 240 -21.65 7.49 -29.39
CA TYR A 240 -21.37 6.68 -30.56
C TYR A 240 -21.53 5.18 -30.28
N GLY A 241 -21.95 4.79 -29.09
CA GLY A 241 -22.10 3.40 -28.66
C GLY A 241 -20.79 2.69 -28.31
N LYS A 242 -19.66 3.42 -28.19
CA LYS A 242 -18.37 2.88 -27.77
C LYS A 242 -18.25 2.88 -26.25
N ASP A 243 -17.44 1.95 -25.71
CA ASP A 243 -17.10 1.98 -24.30
C ASP A 243 -16.28 3.22 -23.97
N ALA A 244 -16.68 3.90 -22.92
CA ALA A 244 -16.01 5.05 -22.33
C ALA A 244 -16.01 4.91 -20.80
N TYR A 245 -15.08 5.56 -20.13
CA TYR A 245 -14.92 5.52 -18.68
C TYR A 245 -15.17 6.91 -18.13
N PHE A 246 -16.27 7.08 -17.42
CA PHE A 246 -16.76 8.35 -16.89
C PHE A 246 -16.42 8.48 -15.41
N TYR A 247 -16.13 9.69 -14.99
CA TYR A 247 -15.84 10.07 -13.61
C TYR A 247 -16.68 11.28 -13.17
N GLY A 248 -16.41 11.83 -11.98
CA GLY A 248 -17.18 12.93 -11.42
C GLY A 248 -17.34 14.12 -12.36
N GLY A 249 -18.56 14.57 -12.59
CA GLY A 249 -18.92 15.67 -13.50
C GLY A 249 -19.34 15.24 -14.89
N ASP A 250 -18.96 14.03 -15.36
CA ASP A 250 -19.33 13.52 -16.68
C ASP A 250 -20.82 13.15 -16.78
N PHE A 251 -21.47 12.88 -15.63
CA PHE A 251 -22.89 12.58 -15.55
C PHE A 251 -23.75 13.85 -15.38
N GLY A 252 -23.15 15.04 -15.40
CA GLY A 252 -23.84 16.31 -15.28
C GLY A 252 -24.03 16.79 -13.84
N GLU A 253 -23.55 16.04 -12.84
CA GLU A 253 -23.61 16.43 -11.43
C GLU A 253 -22.67 17.58 -11.11
N ARG A 254 -23.04 18.39 -10.09
CA ARG A 254 -22.25 19.49 -9.54
C ARG A 254 -22.58 19.66 -8.04
N PRO A 255 -21.58 19.88 -7.16
CA PRO A 255 -20.14 19.91 -7.43
C PRO A 255 -19.57 18.54 -7.80
N ALA A 256 -18.37 18.49 -8.39
CA ALA A 256 -17.66 17.26 -8.74
C ALA A 256 -16.13 17.46 -8.63
N ASP A 257 -15.41 16.42 -8.27
CA ASP A 257 -13.95 16.42 -8.13
C ASP A 257 -13.23 15.97 -9.42
N TRP A 258 -13.97 15.86 -10.53
CA TRP A 258 -13.48 15.56 -11.88
C TRP A 258 -12.64 14.27 -11.91
N ASP A 259 -11.48 14.32 -12.58
CA ASP A 259 -10.54 13.20 -12.76
C ASP A 259 -9.78 12.80 -11.47
N PHE A 260 -10.12 13.39 -10.31
CA PHE A 260 -9.47 13.06 -9.03
C PHE A 260 -9.67 11.60 -8.58
N SER A 261 -10.63 10.90 -9.18
CA SER A 261 -10.86 9.47 -9.04
C SER A 261 -9.97 8.59 -9.95
N CYS A 262 -9.14 9.19 -10.83
CA CYS A 262 -8.28 8.50 -11.79
C CYS A 262 -6.83 8.47 -11.33
N ASN A 263 -6.59 7.85 -10.16
CA ASN A 263 -5.27 7.78 -9.52
C ASN A 263 -4.74 6.34 -9.40
N GLY A 264 -5.30 5.42 -10.17
CA GLY A 264 -4.90 4.03 -10.19
C GLY A 264 -3.58 3.75 -10.91
N ILE A 265 -2.83 2.75 -10.41
CA ILE A 265 -1.74 2.09 -11.16
C ILE A 265 -2.30 1.09 -12.18
N VAL A 266 -3.60 0.82 -12.10
CA VAL A 266 -4.40 0.03 -13.04
C VAL A 266 -5.52 0.92 -13.57
N PHE A 267 -5.79 0.87 -14.88
CA PHE A 267 -6.92 1.58 -15.48
C PHE A 267 -8.27 1.01 -15.05
N GLY A 268 -9.35 1.77 -15.21
CA GLY A 268 -10.70 1.35 -14.84
C GLY A 268 -11.18 0.05 -15.51
N ASP A 269 -10.63 -0.31 -16.67
CA ASP A 269 -10.91 -1.58 -17.35
C ASP A 269 -10.13 -2.79 -16.78
N GLY A 270 -9.29 -2.55 -15.78
CA GLY A 270 -8.45 -3.56 -15.16
C GLY A 270 -7.13 -3.84 -15.90
N SER A 271 -6.82 -3.11 -16.96
CA SER A 271 -5.52 -3.21 -17.62
C SER A 271 -4.44 -2.46 -16.85
N GLU A 272 -3.20 -2.97 -16.89
CA GLU A 272 -2.06 -2.34 -16.24
C GLU A 272 -1.72 -1.01 -16.96
N SER A 273 -1.59 0.07 -16.20
CA SER A 273 -1.10 1.34 -16.74
C SER A 273 0.42 1.31 -16.92
N PRO A 274 1.03 2.21 -17.70
CA PRO A 274 2.49 2.30 -17.82
C PRO A 274 3.22 2.46 -16.48
N LYS A 275 2.58 3.02 -15.46
CA LYS A 275 3.09 3.16 -14.10
C LYS A 275 3.40 1.82 -13.43
N MET A 276 2.69 0.75 -13.82
CA MET A 276 2.89 -0.58 -13.25
C MET A 276 4.31 -1.14 -13.51
N GLN A 277 4.97 -0.71 -14.58
CA GLN A 277 6.37 -1.10 -14.84
C GLN A 277 7.32 -0.52 -13.78
N GLU A 278 7.12 0.75 -13.41
CA GLU A 278 7.86 1.39 -12.31
C GLU A 278 7.60 0.67 -10.98
N VAL A 279 6.34 0.36 -10.67
CA VAL A 279 5.95 -0.39 -9.47
C VAL A 279 6.63 -1.75 -9.44
N LYS A 280 6.49 -2.54 -10.51
CA LYS A 280 7.05 -3.89 -10.60
C LYS A 280 8.56 -3.92 -10.43
N TYR A 281 9.26 -2.97 -11.06
CA TYR A 281 10.72 -2.85 -10.95
C TYR A 281 11.14 -2.51 -9.52
N ASN A 282 10.55 -1.48 -8.92
CA ASN A 282 10.95 -1.03 -7.59
C ASN A 282 10.52 -1.98 -6.47
N TYR A 283 9.47 -2.76 -6.68
CA TYR A 283 8.97 -3.71 -5.69
C TYR A 283 9.57 -5.12 -5.82
N GLN A 284 10.50 -5.34 -6.74
CA GLN A 284 11.19 -6.64 -6.83
C GLN A 284 11.88 -7.02 -5.51
N SER A 285 11.99 -8.32 -5.26
CA SER A 285 12.67 -8.83 -4.05
C SER A 285 14.06 -9.35 -4.36
N VAL A 286 14.40 -9.54 -5.63
CA VAL A 286 15.74 -9.98 -6.06
C VAL A 286 16.28 -8.98 -7.03
N PHE A 287 17.43 -8.40 -6.72
CA PHE A 287 18.16 -7.46 -7.57
C PHE A 287 19.40 -8.15 -8.16
N ALA A 288 19.68 -7.87 -9.42
CA ALA A 288 20.81 -8.42 -10.13
C ALA A 288 21.63 -7.29 -10.77
N ASP A 289 22.82 -7.03 -10.22
CA ASP A 289 23.76 -6.06 -10.76
C ASP A 289 24.76 -6.79 -11.67
N VAL A 290 24.67 -6.55 -12.97
CA VAL A 290 25.46 -7.24 -13.99
C VAL A 290 26.72 -6.44 -14.31
N SER A 291 27.87 -7.09 -14.21
CA SER A 291 29.14 -6.61 -14.75
C SER A 291 29.53 -7.39 -16.00
N ARG A 292 30.75 -7.17 -16.52
CA ARG A 292 31.26 -7.91 -17.69
C ARG A 292 31.35 -9.42 -17.44
N ASP A 293 31.83 -9.80 -16.26
CA ASP A 293 32.24 -11.17 -15.97
C ASP A 293 31.41 -11.84 -14.86
N SER A 294 30.55 -11.05 -14.19
CA SER A 294 29.82 -11.52 -13.02
C SER A 294 28.46 -10.87 -12.88
N VAL A 295 27.60 -11.47 -12.08
CA VAL A 295 26.36 -10.91 -11.60
C VAL A 295 26.35 -10.95 -10.07
N THR A 296 26.06 -9.81 -9.43
CA THR A 296 25.84 -9.72 -8.00
C THR A 296 24.34 -9.77 -7.75
N ILE A 297 23.89 -10.80 -7.04
CA ILE A 297 22.48 -11.02 -6.69
C ILE A 297 22.26 -10.63 -5.23
N ARG A 298 21.34 -9.69 -4.97
CA ARG A 298 20.85 -9.34 -3.63
C ARG A 298 19.45 -9.91 -3.47
N ASN A 299 19.25 -10.79 -2.48
CA ASN A 299 17.97 -11.40 -2.19
C ASN A 299 17.33 -10.73 -0.97
N HIS A 300 16.36 -9.85 -1.18
CA HIS A 300 15.58 -9.19 -0.13
C HIS A 300 14.30 -9.94 0.24
N SER A 301 14.11 -11.18 -0.21
CA SER A 301 13.01 -12.03 0.24
C SER A 301 13.14 -12.34 1.72
N LEU A 302 12.03 -12.49 2.44
CA LEU A 302 12.06 -12.81 3.87
C LEU A 302 12.38 -14.27 4.15
N PHE A 303 11.87 -15.20 3.31
CA PHE A 303 11.88 -16.63 3.59
C PHE A 303 12.27 -17.51 2.40
N THR A 304 12.46 -16.94 1.20
CA THR A 304 12.66 -17.71 -0.02
C THR A 304 14.07 -17.51 -0.57
N SER A 305 14.83 -18.62 -0.74
CA SER A 305 16.11 -18.62 -1.46
C SER A 305 15.90 -18.42 -2.96
N THR A 306 16.90 -17.84 -3.65
CA THR A 306 16.88 -17.73 -5.13
C THR A 306 16.89 -19.08 -5.83
N ALA A 307 17.19 -20.19 -5.16
CA ALA A 307 17.07 -21.54 -5.70
C ALA A 307 15.63 -21.89 -6.14
N ALA A 308 14.62 -21.17 -5.62
CA ALA A 308 13.22 -21.34 -6.03
C ALA A 308 12.92 -20.75 -7.42
N TRP A 309 13.83 -19.97 -8.01
CA TRP A 309 13.64 -19.30 -9.29
C TRP A 309 14.66 -19.72 -10.34
N ARG A 310 14.26 -19.58 -11.59
CA ARG A 310 15.14 -19.80 -12.73
C ARG A 310 15.88 -18.51 -13.05
N CYS A 311 17.21 -18.53 -13.02
CA CYS A 311 18.06 -17.42 -13.43
C CYS A 311 18.61 -17.70 -14.83
N VAL A 312 18.43 -16.78 -15.76
CA VAL A 312 18.92 -16.90 -17.15
C VAL A 312 19.73 -15.66 -17.51
N ALA A 313 20.98 -15.86 -17.89
CA ALA A 313 21.82 -14.83 -18.47
C ALA A 313 21.72 -14.87 -20.00
N THR A 314 21.58 -13.71 -20.62
CA THR A 314 21.58 -13.54 -22.07
C THR A 314 22.68 -12.60 -22.49
N LEU A 315 23.41 -12.95 -23.54
CA LEU A 315 24.40 -12.09 -24.21
C LEU A 315 23.83 -11.60 -25.52
N SER A 316 23.81 -10.29 -25.70
CA SER A 316 23.30 -9.69 -26.94
C SER A 316 24.39 -8.86 -27.62
N ARG A 317 24.38 -8.82 -28.97
CA ARG A 317 25.19 -7.93 -29.81
C ARG A 317 24.24 -7.17 -30.74
N ASP A 318 24.34 -5.86 -30.75
CA ASP A 318 23.50 -4.96 -31.61
C ASP A 318 21.99 -5.28 -31.48
N GLY A 319 21.51 -5.52 -30.23
CA GLY A 319 20.12 -5.83 -29.94
C GLY A 319 19.69 -7.28 -30.27
N ARG A 320 20.58 -8.14 -30.78
CA ARG A 320 20.29 -9.54 -31.08
C ARG A 320 20.91 -10.47 -30.03
N GLU A 321 20.13 -11.38 -29.49
CA GLU A 321 20.62 -12.43 -28.60
C GLU A 321 21.56 -13.35 -29.37
N ILE A 322 22.80 -13.52 -28.87
CA ILE A 322 23.83 -14.38 -29.46
C ILE A 322 24.17 -15.59 -28.58
N ALA A 323 23.86 -15.50 -27.29
CA ALA A 323 24.01 -16.63 -26.37
C ALA A 323 23.02 -16.51 -25.19
N ARG A 324 22.61 -17.67 -24.70
CA ARG A 324 21.77 -17.82 -23.52
C ARG A 324 22.28 -18.95 -22.65
N ARG A 325 22.38 -18.72 -21.33
CA ARG A 325 22.83 -19.70 -20.35
C ARG A 325 21.98 -19.62 -19.08
N GLU A 326 21.69 -20.77 -18.50
CA GLU A 326 21.07 -20.85 -17.17
C GLU A 326 22.16 -20.80 -16.10
N ILE A 327 21.94 -20.00 -15.07
CA ILE A 327 22.82 -19.88 -13.90
C ILE A 327 22.07 -20.48 -12.71
N LYS A 328 22.68 -21.45 -12.04
CA LYS A 328 22.16 -21.94 -10.76
C LYS A 328 22.45 -20.90 -9.69
N THR A 329 21.42 -20.47 -8.99
CA THR A 329 21.50 -19.54 -7.88
C THR A 329 20.94 -20.18 -6.62
N ASP A 330 21.56 -19.91 -5.49
CA ASP A 330 21.07 -20.30 -4.16
C ASP A 330 21.52 -19.24 -3.15
N VAL A 331 21.02 -18.04 -3.34
CA VAL A 331 21.28 -16.91 -2.42
C VAL A 331 20.20 -16.94 -1.36
N ALA A 332 20.60 -17.14 -0.11
CA ALA A 332 19.67 -17.23 1.01
C ALA A 332 18.89 -15.90 1.23
N PRO A 333 17.74 -15.94 1.92
CA PRO A 333 16.98 -14.74 2.26
C PRO A 333 17.82 -13.72 3.04
N GLY A 334 17.85 -12.46 2.57
CA GLY A 334 18.62 -11.36 3.15
C GLY A 334 20.10 -11.33 2.78
N GLU A 335 20.58 -12.28 1.95
CA GLU A 335 21.98 -12.40 1.59
C GLU A 335 22.28 -11.82 0.20
N THR A 336 23.59 -11.63 -0.03
CA THR A 336 24.14 -11.16 -1.32
C THR A 336 25.24 -12.13 -1.77
N ALA A 337 25.25 -12.49 -3.05
CA ALA A 337 26.32 -13.31 -3.63
C ALA A 337 26.68 -12.83 -5.03
N THR A 338 27.97 -12.92 -5.36
CA THR A 338 28.47 -12.63 -6.71
C THR A 338 28.81 -13.96 -7.41
N LEU A 339 28.25 -14.16 -8.58
CA LEU A 339 28.38 -15.36 -9.39
C LEU A 339 29.05 -15.02 -10.73
N PRO A 340 29.92 -15.89 -11.28
CA PRO A 340 30.52 -15.65 -12.58
C PRO A 340 29.46 -15.80 -13.70
N LEU A 341 29.58 -14.98 -14.74
CA LEU A 341 28.77 -15.13 -15.94
C LEU A 341 29.36 -16.23 -16.84
N PRO A 342 28.53 -17.15 -17.35
CA PRO A 342 28.99 -18.32 -18.11
C PRO A 342 29.21 -18.00 -19.60
N PHE A 343 29.78 -16.83 -19.91
CA PHE A 343 30.12 -16.44 -21.27
C PHE A 343 31.64 -16.37 -21.43
N PRO A 344 32.20 -16.88 -22.54
CA PRO A 344 33.64 -16.71 -22.80
C PRO A 344 33.96 -15.24 -23.09
N GLU A 345 35.23 -14.87 -22.85
CA GLU A 345 35.77 -13.54 -23.19
C GLU A 345 35.64 -13.19 -24.68
#